data_60a6ed1043a1ae31cf6615f468ff2c13
#
_entry.id   60a6ed1043a1ae31cf6615f468ff2c13
#
_cell.length_a   1.000
_cell.length_b   1.000
_cell.length_c   1.000
_cell.angle_alpha   90.00
_cell.angle_beta   90.00
_cell.angle_gamma   90.00
#
_symmetry.space_group_name_H-M   'P 1'
#
loop_
_entity.id
_entity.type
_entity.pdbx_description
1 polymer ?
#
loop_
_entity_poly.entity_id
_entity_poly.type
_entity_poly.pdbx_seq_one_letter_code
_entity_poly.pdbx_strand_id
1 'polypeptide(L)'
;MILYRLLSWLPFPLLYAAAWLAYVLLYYVARYRRAVVQQNLRRAFPEKSEAEITSLAKSFYHRLAQVAFEIVKARRMRREQFLERVRLVNPERLREASDGLRESVIVLTIHQGNWEWMLHGASIALDIPIDPVYKPLHNRTVDRLIYDIRSQFGSRPLSMAESTRDILRRRREFRIFVMVADQSPIRRERGYWTRFMNQEAAFYQGAETIAKMTRFPVLFAQCRRLRTGYYEVEFHEVATPPYDKESHEIIDSYVRLAEQAIRSEPESWLWSNRCWKR
;
A
#
# COMPACT_ATOMS: atom_id res chain seq x y z
N MET A 1 13.46 -20.58 3.25
CA MET A 1 12.38 -20.91 4.23
C MET A 1 12.80 -20.78 5.69
N ILE A 2 13.98 -21.28 6.13
CA ILE A 2 14.42 -21.22 7.55
C ILE A 2 14.68 -19.80 8.02
N LEU A 3 15.40 -18.98 7.23
CA LEU A 3 15.81 -17.62 7.60
C LEU A 3 14.62 -16.71 8.01
N TYR A 4 13.54 -16.66 7.20
CA TYR A 4 12.40 -15.80 7.54
C TYR A 4 11.66 -16.27 8.80
N ARG A 5 11.65 -17.60 9.07
CA ARG A 5 11.10 -18.15 10.33
C ARG A 5 11.92 -17.65 11.52
N LEU A 6 13.24 -17.72 11.44
CA LEU A 6 14.13 -17.20 12.49
C LEU A 6 13.93 -15.72 12.72
N LEU A 7 13.91 -14.92 11.65
CA LEU A 7 13.67 -13.48 11.73
C LEU A 7 12.32 -13.13 12.37
N SER A 8 11.27 -13.90 12.10
CA SER A 8 9.95 -13.65 12.72
C SER A 8 9.92 -13.86 14.24
N TRP A 9 10.86 -14.63 14.81
CA TRP A 9 10.99 -14.85 16.24
C TRP A 9 11.75 -13.75 16.96
N LEU A 10 12.57 -12.96 16.26
CA LEU A 10 13.38 -11.94 16.89
C LEU A 10 12.52 -10.93 17.66
N PRO A 11 12.91 -10.54 18.88
CA PRO A 11 12.33 -9.36 19.54
C PRO A 11 12.60 -8.11 18.71
N PHE A 12 11.74 -7.11 18.82
CA PHE A 12 11.79 -5.89 17.98
C PHE A 12 13.15 -5.19 17.97
N PRO A 13 13.88 -5.03 19.12
CA PRO A 13 15.19 -4.39 19.07
C PRO A 13 16.20 -5.13 18.18
N LEU A 14 16.26 -6.46 18.27
CA LEU A 14 17.15 -7.28 17.44
C LEU A 14 16.68 -7.31 15.96
N LEU A 15 15.37 -7.29 15.74
CA LEU A 15 14.79 -7.18 14.39
C LEU A 15 15.24 -5.88 13.72
N TYR A 16 15.21 -4.75 14.42
CA TYR A 16 15.63 -3.45 13.87
C TYR A 16 17.15 -3.33 13.73
N ALA A 17 17.93 -3.98 14.60
CA ALA A 17 19.38 -4.08 14.40
C ALA A 17 19.71 -4.87 13.11
N ALA A 18 19.02 -5.98 12.85
CA ALA A 18 19.16 -6.72 11.61
C ALA A 18 18.67 -5.93 10.39
N ALA A 19 17.58 -5.18 10.52
CA ALA A 19 17.10 -4.28 9.47
C ALA A 19 18.10 -3.16 9.16
N TRP A 20 18.80 -2.64 10.16
CA TRP A 20 19.87 -1.65 9.96
C TRP A 20 21.04 -2.24 9.16
N LEU A 21 21.48 -3.46 9.48
CA LEU A 21 22.50 -4.16 8.67
C LEU A 21 22.04 -4.37 7.23
N ALA A 22 20.76 -4.76 7.04
CA ALA A 22 20.19 -4.89 5.70
C ALA A 22 20.16 -3.55 4.95
N TYR A 23 19.84 -2.44 5.62
CA TYR A 23 19.94 -1.11 5.03
C TYR A 23 21.36 -0.81 4.55
N VAL A 24 22.39 -1.05 5.39
CA VAL A 24 23.80 -0.83 5.03
C VAL A 24 24.17 -1.67 3.79
N LEU A 25 23.81 -2.94 3.78
CA LEU A 25 24.05 -3.82 2.64
C LEU A 25 23.35 -3.35 1.37
N LEU A 26 22.06 -2.99 1.45
CA LEU A 26 21.27 -2.57 0.28
C LEU A 26 21.77 -1.23 -0.29
N TYR A 27 22.06 -0.25 0.57
CA TYR A 27 22.40 1.09 0.12
C TYR A 27 23.87 1.23 -0.27
N TYR A 28 24.80 0.72 0.53
CA TYR A 28 26.23 0.97 0.36
C TYR A 28 26.95 -0.14 -0.43
N VAL A 29 26.59 -1.41 -0.21
CA VAL A 29 27.27 -2.56 -0.82
C VAL A 29 26.60 -2.95 -2.12
N ALA A 30 25.36 -3.43 -2.06
CA ALA A 30 24.62 -3.91 -3.24
C ALA A 30 24.12 -2.77 -4.15
N ARG A 31 24.00 -1.56 -3.63
CA ARG A 31 23.47 -0.37 -4.32
C ARG A 31 22.16 -0.67 -5.06
N TYR A 32 21.30 -1.49 -4.42
CA TYR A 32 20.08 -2.01 -5.01
C TYR A 32 19.19 -0.90 -5.55
N ARG A 33 19.05 -0.81 -6.87
CA ARG A 33 18.24 0.19 -7.59
C ARG A 33 18.52 1.66 -7.19
N ARG A 34 19.71 1.97 -6.67
CA ARG A 34 20.03 3.31 -6.14
C ARG A 34 19.88 4.41 -7.19
N ALA A 35 20.30 4.16 -8.44
CA ALA A 35 20.12 5.11 -9.54
C ALA A 35 18.63 5.37 -9.83
N VAL A 36 17.79 4.32 -9.78
CA VAL A 36 16.32 4.46 -9.97
C VAL A 36 15.71 5.31 -8.88
N VAL A 37 16.03 5.05 -7.62
CA VAL A 37 15.53 5.82 -6.46
C VAL A 37 15.92 7.28 -6.58
N GLN A 38 17.21 7.58 -6.81
CA GLN A 38 17.67 8.96 -6.96
C GLN A 38 17.04 9.67 -8.15
N GLN A 39 16.88 8.98 -9.29
CA GLN A 39 16.22 9.56 -10.46
C GLN A 39 14.75 9.87 -10.19
N ASN A 40 14.04 8.96 -9.51
CA ASN A 40 12.64 9.16 -9.15
C ASN A 40 12.48 10.35 -8.20
N LEU A 41 13.34 10.44 -7.18
CA LEU A 41 13.33 11.56 -6.23
C LEU A 41 13.61 12.91 -6.88
N ARG A 42 14.62 13.01 -7.76
CA ARG A 42 14.91 14.24 -8.50
C ARG A 42 13.75 14.71 -9.37
N ARG A 43 13.07 13.77 -10.01
CA ARG A 43 11.89 14.06 -10.85
C ARG A 43 10.68 14.49 -10.02
N ALA A 44 10.48 13.85 -8.87
CA ALA A 44 9.37 14.13 -7.98
C ALA A 44 9.54 15.44 -7.20
N PHE A 45 10.79 15.80 -6.88
CA PHE A 45 11.15 16.97 -6.07
C PHE A 45 12.25 17.79 -6.77
N PRO A 46 11.94 18.42 -7.89
CA PRO A 46 12.93 19.21 -8.65
C PRO A 46 13.46 20.43 -7.88
N GLU A 47 12.75 20.85 -6.84
CA GLU A 47 13.13 21.96 -5.96
C GLU A 47 14.22 21.58 -4.94
N LYS A 48 14.49 20.27 -4.72
CA LYS A 48 15.45 19.78 -3.73
C LYS A 48 16.86 19.72 -4.28
N SER A 49 17.82 20.11 -3.46
CA SER A 49 19.26 19.97 -3.73
C SER A 49 19.69 18.50 -3.79
N GLU A 50 20.83 18.23 -4.44
CA GLU A 50 21.41 16.87 -4.49
C GLU A 50 21.74 16.29 -3.11
N ALA A 51 22.08 17.16 -2.14
CA ALA A 51 22.32 16.75 -0.77
C ALA A 51 21.02 16.26 -0.09
N GLU A 52 19.91 16.98 -0.28
CA GLU A 52 18.60 16.61 0.22
C GLU A 52 18.09 15.34 -0.45
N ILE A 53 18.23 15.20 -1.77
CA ILE A 53 17.89 13.98 -2.51
C ILE A 53 18.66 12.77 -1.98
N THR A 54 19.96 12.95 -1.73
CA THR A 54 20.81 11.89 -1.17
C THR A 54 20.38 11.52 0.26
N SER A 55 20.07 12.49 1.09
CA SER A 55 19.57 12.28 2.45
C SER A 55 18.22 11.54 2.44
N LEU A 56 17.30 11.98 1.59
CA LEU A 56 15.99 11.35 1.43
C LEU A 56 16.11 9.91 0.92
N ALA A 57 17.01 9.65 -0.03
CA ALA A 57 17.29 8.29 -0.50
C ALA A 57 17.80 7.38 0.62
N LYS A 58 18.71 7.86 1.48
CA LYS A 58 19.21 7.09 2.64
C LYS A 58 18.06 6.78 3.62
N SER A 59 17.25 7.77 3.95
CA SER A 59 16.08 7.60 4.81
C SER A 59 15.08 6.59 4.24
N PHE A 60 14.82 6.65 2.95
CA PHE A 60 14.00 5.66 2.24
C PHE A 60 14.54 4.23 2.40
N TYR A 61 15.83 3.99 2.13
CA TYR A 61 16.41 2.64 2.25
C TYR A 61 16.39 2.13 3.69
N HIS A 62 16.60 3.00 4.66
CA HIS A 62 16.49 2.65 6.07
C HIS A 62 15.07 2.21 6.43
N ARG A 63 14.05 2.97 6.00
CA ARG A 63 12.63 2.62 6.22
C ARG A 63 12.23 1.36 5.44
N LEU A 64 12.65 1.24 4.19
CA LEU A 64 12.38 0.05 3.37
C LEU A 64 12.88 -1.24 4.04
N ALA A 65 14.09 -1.20 4.58
CA ALA A 65 14.65 -2.34 5.32
C ALA A 65 13.81 -2.67 6.56
N GLN A 66 13.43 -1.65 7.35
CA GLN A 66 12.59 -1.86 8.53
C GLN A 66 11.23 -2.47 8.17
N VAL A 67 10.53 -1.90 7.17
CA VAL A 67 9.22 -2.42 6.71
C VAL A 67 9.34 -3.86 6.22
N ALA A 68 10.39 -4.20 5.47
CA ALA A 68 10.60 -5.57 5.01
C ALA A 68 10.72 -6.58 6.17
N PHE A 69 11.42 -6.21 7.25
CA PHE A 69 11.54 -7.05 8.44
C PHE A 69 10.25 -7.08 9.27
N GLU A 70 9.54 -5.98 9.35
CA GLU A 70 8.23 -5.89 10.00
C GLU A 70 7.19 -6.78 9.30
N ILE A 71 7.18 -6.82 7.96
CA ILE A 71 6.31 -7.74 7.20
C ILE A 71 6.58 -9.20 7.58
N VAL A 72 7.85 -9.59 7.70
CA VAL A 72 8.22 -10.94 8.16
C VAL A 72 7.79 -11.18 9.60
N LYS A 73 7.93 -10.17 10.48
CA LYS A 73 7.52 -10.22 11.88
C LYS A 73 6.01 -10.42 12.04
N ALA A 74 5.19 -9.86 11.14
CA ALA A 74 3.73 -9.98 11.13
C ALA A 74 3.24 -11.42 11.29
N ARG A 75 3.98 -12.39 10.73
CA ARG A 75 3.65 -13.82 10.86
C ARG A 75 3.48 -14.31 12.31
N ARG A 76 4.17 -13.68 13.27
CA ARG A 76 4.22 -14.06 14.67
C ARG A 76 3.61 -13.05 15.62
N MET A 77 3.09 -11.97 15.08
CA MET A 77 2.41 -10.97 15.88
C MET A 77 1.00 -11.43 16.25
N ARG A 78 0.61 -11.12 17.47
CA ARG A 78 -0.75 -11.35 17.97
C ARG A 78 -1.63 -10.14 17.72
N ARG A 79 -2.94 -10.32 17.82
CA ARG A 79 -3.94 -9.24 17.60
C ARG A 79 -3.62 -7.97 18.42
N GLU A 80 -3.29 -8.15 19.70
CA GLU A 80 -3.00 -7.04 20.63
C GLU A 80 -1.80 -6.22 20.18
N GLN A 81 -0.78 -6.87 19.62
CA GLN A 81 0.41 -6.19 19.11
C GLN A 81 0.13 -5.36 17.86
N PHE A 82 -0.81 -5.78 17.02
CA PHE A 82 -1.25 -4.95 15.90
C PHE A 82 -2.09 -3.76 16.38
N LEU A 83 -3.02 -3.96 17.32
CA LEU A 83 -3.83 -2.88 17.88
C LEU A 83 -2.99 -1.83 18.61
N GLU A 84 -1.90 -2.25 19.28
CA GLU A 84 -0.93 -1.33 19.91
C GLU A 84 -0.16 -0.50 18.86
N ARG A 85 0.12 -1.07 17.68
CA ARG A 85 1.07 -0.52 16.69
C ARG A 85 0.43 0.11 15.48
N VAL A 86 -0.83 -0.18 15.23
CA VAL A 86 -1.60 0.38 14.10
C VAL A 86 -2.88 0.99 14.64
N ARG A 87 -2.91 2.33 14.67
CA ARG A 87 -4.07 3.10 15.11
C ARG A 87 -4.91 3.53 13.92
N LEU A 88 -6.21 3.34 13.98
CA LEU A 88 -7.14 3.97 13.04
C LEU A 88 -7.53 5.35 13.59
N VAL A 89 -7.40 6.39 12.75
CA VAL A 89 -7.65 7.79 13.15
C VAL A 89 -9.13 8.09 13.10
N ASN A 90 -9.79 7.71 12.02
CA ASN A 90 -11.19 8.02 11.73
C ASN A 90 -11.95 6.80 11.16
N PRO A 91 -12.07 5.70 11.93
CA PRO A 91 -12.74 4.47 11.47
C PRO A 91 -14.22 4.67 11.15
N GLU A 92 -14.87 5.72 11.70
CA GLU A 92 -16.24 6.11 11.41
C GLU A 92 -16.46 6.44 9.93
N ARG A 93 -15.45 7.00 9.24
CA ARG A 93 -15.52 7.28 7.79
C ARG A 93 -15.83 6.05 6.96
N LEU A 94 -15.26 4.91 7.35
CA LEU A 94 -15.54 3.65 6.67
C LEU A 94 -16.97 3.19 6.93
N ARG A 95 -17.49 3.36 8.15
CA ARG A 95 -18.88 3.02 8.50
C ARG A 95 -19.86 3.91 7.76
N GLU A 96 -19.59 5.20 7.67
CA GLU A 96 -20.39 6.17 6.91
C GLU A 96 -20.41 5.77 5.42
N ALA A 97 -19.26 5.57 4.81
CA ALA A 97 -19.15 5.20 3.40
C ALA A 97 -19.83 3.85 3.08
N SER A 98 -19.88 2.92 4.03
CA SER A 98 -20.50 1.60 3.86
C SER A 98 -21.98 1.54 4.27
N ASP A 99 -22.63 2.66 4.46
CA ASP A 99 -24.02 2.73 4.98
C ASP A 99 -24.22 1.85 6.22
N GLY A 100 -23.36 2.06 7.22
CA GLY A 100 -23.40 1.28 8.45
C GLY A 100 -22.98 -0.19 8.29
N LEU A 101 -22.03 -0.50 7.40
CA LEU A 101 -21.54 -1.85 7.06
C LEU A 101 -22.56 -2.70 6.29
N ARG A 102 -23.44 -2.09 5.53
CA ARG A 102 -24.39 -2.77 4.63
C ARG A 102 -23.91 -2.84 3.20
N GLU A 103 -23.15 -1.84 2.77
CA GLU A 103 -22.60 -1.76 1.41
C GLU A 103 -21.09 -1.97 1.40
N SER A 104 -20.61 -2.72 0.40
CA SER A 104 -19.17 -2.91 0.21
C SER A 104 -18.48 -1.61 -0.18
N VAL A 105 -17.20 -1.48 0.22
CA VAL A 105 -16.36 -0.31 -0.05
C VAL A 105 -15.09 -0.74 -0.76
N ILE A 106 -14.66 0.06 -1.74
CA ILE A 106 -13.32 -0.04 -2.33
C ILE A 106 -12.39 0.91 -1.59
N VAL A 107 -11.29 0.39 -1.06
CA VAL A 107 -10.26 1.19 -0.42
C VAL A 107 -9.01 1.16 -1.28
N LEU A 108 -8.62 2.32 -1.79
CA LEU A 108 -7.36 2.51 -2.50
C LEU A 108 -6.28 2.92 -1.51
N THR A 109 -5.06 2.48 -1.76
CA THR A 109 -3.89 2.88 -0.98
C THR A 109 -2.64 2.90 -1.85
N ILE A 110 -1.51 3.26 -1.26
CA ILE A 110 -0.19 3.31 -1.89
C ILE A 110 0.82 2.47 -1.11
N HIS A 111 1.94 2.12 -1.73
CA HIS A 111 3.05 1.44 -1.04
C HIS A 111 3.82 2.44 -0.15
N GLN A 112 3.15 2.96 0.88
CA GLN A 112 3.71 3.91 1.85
C GLN A 112 3.52 3.39 3.28
N GLY A 113 4.43 3.74 4.18
CA GLY A 113 4.41 3.25 5.55
C GLY A 113 4.54 1.72 5.60
N ASN A 114 3.71 1.09 6.41
CA ASN A 114 3.60 -0.38 6.44
C ASN A 114 2.21 -0.82 6.01
N TRP A 115 1.99 -0.87 4.69
CA TRP A 115 0.71 -1.28 4.08
C TRP A 115 0.27 -2.71 4.43
N GLU A 116 1.19 -3.60 4.81
CA GLU A 116 0.85 -4.95 5.27
C GLU A 116 0.31 -4.92 6.71
N TRP A 117 0.94 -4.15 7.61
CA TRP A 117 0.42 -4.01 8.98
C TRP A 117 -0.86 -3.20 9.00
N MET A 118 -1.04 -2.24 8.10
CA MET A 118 -2.29 -1.52 7.90
C MET A 118 -3.45 -2.49 7.64
N LEU A 119 -3.26 -3.46 6.73
CA LEU A 119 -4.27 -4.49 6.45
C LEU A 119 -4.65 -5.26 7.72
N HIS A 120 -3.66 -5.74 8.48
CA HIS A 120 -3.91 -6.50 9.70
C HIS A 120 -4.56 -5.64 10.79
N GLY A 121 -4.01 -4.45 11.03
CA GLY A 121 -4.54 -3.52 12.02
C GLY A 121 -6.00 -3.14 11.75
N ALA A 122 -6.32 -2.84 10.49
CA ALA A 122 -7.69 -2.53 10.08
C ALA A 122 -8.63 -3.75 10.21
N SER A 123 -8.21 -4.94 9.73
CA SER A 123 -9.01 -6.17 9.86
C SER A 123 -9.34 -6.49 11.32
N ILE A 124 -8.36 -6.30 12.22
CA ILE A 124 -8.52 -6.58 13.65
C ILE A 124 -9.38 -5.52 14.34
N ALA A 125 -9.07 -4.23 14.11
CA ALA A 125 -9.72 -3.13 14.82
C ALA A 125 -11.19 -2.96 14.40
N LEU A 126 -11.51 -3.23 13.15
CA LEU A 126 -12.85 -3.09 12.60
C LEU A 126 -13.69 -4.36 12.77
N ASP A 127 -13.03 -5.51 12.94
CA ASP A 127 -13.64 -6.86 12.96
C ASP A 127 -14.53 -7.13 11.74
N ILE A 128 -14.06 -6.71 10.57
CA ILE A 128 -14.79 -6.83 9.29
C ILE A 128 -13.95 -7.51 8.22
N PRO A 129 -14.59 -8.18 7.23
CA PRO A 129 -13.90 -8.88 6.16
C PRO A 129 -13.22 -7.88 5.20
N ILE A 130 -11.89 -7.99 5.09
CA ILE A 130 -11.08 -7.20 4.16
C ILE A 130 -10.42 -8.12 3.16
N ASP A 131 -10.62 -7.84 1.86
CA ASP A 131 -10.09 -8.62 0.75
C ASP A 131 -9.03 -7.79 -0.02
N PRO A 132 -7.73 -7.98 0.25
CA PRO A 132 -6.70 -7.29 -0.51
C PRO A 132 -6.55 -7.91 -1.91
N VAL A 133 -6.62 -7.04 -2.92
CA VAL A 133 -6.29 -7.43 -4.30
C VAL A 133 -4.78 -7.36 -4.50
N TYR A 134 -4.19 -8.44 -4.99
CA TYR A 134 -2.75 -8.52 -5.18
C TYR A 134 -2.35 -9.16 -6.50
N LYS A 135 -1.17 -8.83 -6.98
CA LYS A 135 -0.53 -9.52 -8.09
C LYS A 135 0.33 -10.65 -7.56
N PRO A 136 0.07 -11.91 -7.93
CA PRO A 136 0.90 -13.05 -7.53
C PRO A 136 2.37 -12.84 -7.87
N LEU A 137 3.26 -13.23 -6.96
CA LEU A 137 4.69 -13.09 -7.12
C LEU A 137 5.26 -14.25 -7.95
N HIS A 138 6.30 -13.98 -8.74
CA HIS A 138 6.96 -15.02 -9.53
C HIS A 138 7.55 -16.14 -8.68
N ASN A 139 8.12 -15.81 -7.52
CA ASN A 139 8.62 -16.79 -6.58
C ASN A 139 7.47 -17.37 -5.76
N ARG A 140 7.04 -18.59 -6.09
CA ARG A 140 5.91 -19.27 -5.44
C ARG A 140 6.07 -19.42 -3.92
N THR A 141 7.30 -19.56 -3.41
CA THR A 141 7.56 -19.69 -1.97
C THR A 141 7.32 -18.38 -1.25
N VAL A 142 7.78 -17.26 -1.83
CA VAL A 142 7.52 -15.92 -1.28
C VAL A 142 6.06 -15.55 -1.43
N ASP A 143 5.46 -15.87 -2.56
CA ASP A 143 4.02 -15.64 -2.80
C ASP A 143 3.16 -16.34 -1.74
N ARG A 144 3.41 -17.62 -1.50
CA ARG A 144 2.71 -18.37 -0.46
C ARG A 144 2.92 -17.80 0.93
N LEU A 145 4.14 -17.36 1.26
CA LEU A 145 4.43 -16.72 2.53
C LEU A 145 3.60 -15.45 2.73
N ILE A 146 3.59 -14.57 1.73
CA ILE A 146 2.82 -13.31 1.79
C ILE A 146 1.32 -13.59 1.84
N TYR A 147 0.83 -14.55 1.07
CA TYR A 147 -0.56 -14.99 1.12
C TYR A 147 -0.95 -15.45 2.52
N ASP A 148 -0.14 -16.34 3.12
CA ASP A 148 -0.38 -16.88 4.47
C ASP A 148 -0.35 -15.77 5.53
N ILE A 149 0.57 -14.79 5.42
CA ILE A 149 0.62 -13.62 6.30
C ILE A 149 -0.67 -12.81 6.16
N ARG A 150 -1.07 -12.44 4.96
CA ARG A 150 -2.27 -11.62 4.71
C ARG A 150 -3.57 -12.26 5.17
N SER A 151 -3.62 -13.60 5.16
CA SER A 151 -4.84 -14.35 5.52
C SER A 151 -5.03 -14.56 7.02
N GLN A 152 -4.09 -14.13 7.88
CA GLN A 152 -4.07 -14.49 9.31
C GLN A 152 -5.29 -14.01 10.10
N PHE A 153 -5.91 -12.91 9.73
CA PHE A 153 -7.00 -12.29 10.50
C PHE A 153 -8.29 -12.18 9.69
N GLY A 154 -8.60 -13.23 8.91
CA GLY A 154 -9.86 -13.33 8.17
C GLY A 154 -9.86 -12.62 6.81
N SER A 155 -8.76 -11.96 6.42
CA SER A 155 -8.62 -11.40 5.08
C SER A 155 -8.50 -12.50 4.02
N ARG A 156 -9.12 -12.25 2.85
CA ARG A 156 -9.08 -13.18 1.72
C ARG A 156 -8.37 -12.51 0.53
N PRO A 157 -7.05 -12.73 0.36
CA PRO A 157 -6.31 -12.15 -0.75
C PRO A 157 -6.87 -12.60 -2.11
N LEU A 158 -7.16 -11.64 -3.00
CA LEU A 158 -7.70 -11.87 -4.33
C LEU A 158 -6.63 -11.64 -5.38
N SER A 159 -6.45 -12.60 -6.29
CA SER A 159 -5.60 -12.40 -7.46
C SER A 159 -6.13 -11.27 -8.33
N MET A 160 -5.27 -10.33 -8.74
CA MET A 160 -5.65 -9.21 -9.63
C MET A 160 -6.32 -9.69 -10.92
N ALA A 161 -5.93 -10.86 -11.45
CA ALA A 161 -6.52 -11.41 -12.67
C ALA A 161 -7.99 -11.85 -12.49
N GLU A 162 -8.38 -12.22 -11.27
CA GLU A 162 -9.71 -12.74 -10.96
C GLU A 162 -10.56 -11.76 -10.15
N SER A 163 -9.95 -10.69 -9.64
CA SER A 163 -10.58 -9.77 -8.67
C SER A 163 -11.88 -9.17 -9.18
N THR A 164 -11.92 -8.65 -10.40
CA THR A 164 -13.13 -8.04 -10.98
C THR A 164 -14.28 -9.04 -11.01
N ARG A 165 -14.02 -10.27 -11.49
CA ARG A 165 -15.04 -11.32 -11.57
C ARG A 165 -15.54 -11.74 -10.19
N ASP A 166 -14.62 -11.89 -9.23
CA ASP A 166 -14.96 -12.32 -7.87
C ASP A 166 -15.74 -11.23 -7.12
N ILE A 167 -15.33 -9.96 -7.24
CA ILE A 167 -16.03 -8.82 -6.64
C ILE A 167 -17.46 -8.70 -7.19
N LEU A 168 -17.65 -8.79 -8.52
CA LEU A 168 -18.97 -8.73 -9.13
C LEU A 168 -19.87 -9.89 -8.72
N ARG A 169 -19.31 -11.08 -8.59
CA ARG A 169 -20.06 -12.27 -8.12
C ARG A 169 -20.56 -12.09 -6.69
N ARG A 170 -19.71 -11.51 -5.81
CA ARG A 170 -19.99 -11.31 -4.39
C ARG A 170 -20.51 -9.91 -4.04
N ARG A 171 -20.96 -9.13 -5.01
CA ARG A 171 -21.39 -7.73 -4.82
C ARG A 171 -22.51 -7.51 -3.81
N ARG A 172 -23.23 -8.57 -3.42
CA ARG A 172 -24.30 -8.54 -2.40
C ARG A 172 -23.80 -8.90 -0.99
N GLU A 173 -22.54 -9.37 -0.89
CA GLU A 173 -21.90 -9.65 0.40
C GLU A 173 -21.14 -8.39 0.84
N PHE A 174 -21.34 -7.96 2.07
CA PHE A 174 -20.56 -6.85 2.61
C PHE A 174 -19.09 -7.23 2.71
N ARG A 175 -18.22 -6.49 2.04
CA ARG A 175 -16.75 -6.67 2.04
C ARG A 175 -16.06 -5.32 1.85
N ILE A 176 -14.82 -5.23 2.34
CA ILE A 176 -13.91 -4.14 1.99
C ILE A 176 -12.87 -4.71 1.02
N PHE A 177 -12.82 -4.14 -0.19
CA PHE A 177 -11.83 -4.51 -1.20
C PHE A 177 -10.68 -3.50 -1.19
N VAL A 178 -9.47 -3.94 -0.82
CA VAL A 178 -8.29 -3.06 -0.74
C VAL A 178 -7.39 -3.25 -1.96
N MET A 179 -7.01 -2.14 -2.61
CA MET A 179 -6.14 -2.13 -3.78
C MET A 179 -5.00 -1.13 -3.58
N VAL A 180 -3.76 -1.62 -3.67
CA VAL A 180 -2.56 -0.76 -3.72
C VAL A 180 -2.37 -0.35 -5.17
N ALA A 181 -2.73 0.89 -5.53
CA ALA A 181 -2.97 1.30 -6.91
C ALA A 181 -1.90 2.24 -7.50
N ASP A 182 -0.76 2.44 -6.82
CA ASP A 182 0.31 3.38 -7.18
C ASP A 182 1.35 2.83 -8.18
N GLN A 183 1.13 1.65 -8.73
CA GLN A 183 2.02 1.06 -9.73
C GLN A 183 1.47 1.23 -11.14
N SER A 184 2.35 1.56 -12.09
CA SER A 184 1.96 1.72 -13.49
C SER A 184 1.60 0.39 -14.15
N PRO A 185 0.61 0.37 -15.06
CA PRO A 185 0.24 -0.80 -15.83
C PRO A 185 1.41 -1.36 -16.66
N ILE A 186 1.43 -2.69 -16.85
CA ILE A 186 2.42 -3.34 -17.74
C ILE A 186 2.20 -2.87 -19.17
N ARG A 187 0.94 -2.84 -19.62
CA ARG A 187 0.50 -2.29 -20.91
C ARG A 187 -0.03 -0.89 -20.68
N ARG A 188 0.80 0.11 -20.88
CA ARG A 188 0.52 1.50 -20.58
C ARG A 188 -0.51 2.14 -21.49
N GLU A 189 -0.59 1.69 -22.72
CA GLU A 189 -1.60 2.06 -23.69
C GLU A 189 -3.04 1.79 -23.20
N ARG A 190 -3.18 0.92 -22.20
CA ARG A 190 -4.45 0.61 -21.52
C ARG A 190 -4.61 1.32 -20.18
N GLY A 191 -3.70 2.19 -19.82
CA GLY A 191 -3.75 3.00 -18.61
C GLY A 191 -4.41 4.35 -18.86
N TYR A 192 -4.96 4.94 -17.81
CA TYR A 192 -5.32 6.33 -17.79
C TYR A 192 -4.07 7.16 -17.47
N TRP A 193 -3.75 8.13 -18.35
CA TRP A 193 -2.59 8.99 -18.19
C TRP A 193 -2.96 10.29 -17.50
N THR A 194 -2.26 10.62 -16.42
CA THR A 194 -2.44 11.86 -15.69
C THR A 194 -1.12 12.30 -15.06
N ARG A 195 -1.07 13.55 -14.58
CA ARG A 195 0.12 14.08 -13.92
C ARG A 195 0.21 13.55 -12.48
N PHE A 196 1.37 12.99 -12.13
CA PHE A 196 1.67 12.48 -10.81
C PHE A 196 3.12 12.76 -10.42
N MET A 197 3.34 13.44 -9.30
CA MET A 197 4.66 13.82 -8.79
C MET A 197 5.52 14.50 -9.87
N ASN A 198 4.95 15.54 -10.51
CA ASN A 198 5.58 16.32 -11.57
C ASN A 198 5.88 15.59 -12.89
N GLN A 199 5.39 14.37 -13.07
CA GLN A 199 5.60 13.55 -14.26
C GLN A 199 4.28 13.03 -14.81
N GLU A 200 4.23 12.73 -16.11
CA GLU A 200 3.13 11.94 -16.67
C GLU A 200 3.27 10.48 -16.24
N ALA A 201 2.20 9.91 -15.69
CA ALA A 201 2.13 8.54 -15.23
C ALA A 201 0.84 7.87 -15.69
N ALA A 202 0.93 6.58 -16.01
CA ALA A 202 -0.24 5.77 -16.33
C ALA A 202 -0.71 5.01 -15.11
N PHE A 203 -2.01 5.03 -14.86
CA PHE A 203 -2.66 4.31 -13.76
C PHE A 203 -3.59 3.22 -14.29
N TYR A 204 -3.74 2.14 -13.50
CA TYR A 204 -4.72 1.11 -13.78
C TYR A 204 -6.14 1.66 -13.61
N GLN A 205 -7.01 1.38 -14.59
CA GLN A 205 -8.43 1.77 -14.55
C GLN A 205 -9.32 0.75 -13.81
N GLY A 206 -8.75 -0.37 -13.35
CA GLY A 206 -9.53 -1.49 -12.80
C GLY A 206 -10.37 -1.13 -11.58
N ALA A 207 -9.83 -0.36 -10.65
CA ALA A 207 -10.56 0.08 -9.46
C ALA A 207 -11.76 0.99 -9.82
N GLU A 208 -11.55 1.96 -10.71
CA GLU A 208 -12.60 2.85 -11.20
C GLU A 208 -13.67 2.08 -11.98
N THR A 209 -13.27 1.15 -12.84
CA THR A 209 -14.19 0.29 -13.59
C THR A 209 -15.08 -0.52 -12.62
N ILE A 210 -14.48 -1.12 -11.58
CA ILE A 210 -15.22 -1.88 -10.57
C ILE A 210 -16.17 -0.96 -9.81
N ALA A 211 -15.72 0.22 -9.36
CA ALA A 211 -16.56 1.19 -8.65
C ALA A 211 -17.78 1.60 -9.49
N LYS A 212 -17.58 1.97 -10.75
CA LYS A 212 -18.68 2.32 -11.68
C LYS A 212 -19.68 1.18 -11.92
N MET A 213 -19.20 -0.07 -12.01
CA MET A 213 -20.04 -1.25 -12.22
C MET A 213 -20.83 -1.65 -10.97
N THR A 214 -20.25 -1.50 -9.79
CA THR A 214 -20.84 -1.95 -8.53
C THR A 214 -21.57 -0.83 -7.78
N ARG A 215 -21.26 0.43 -8.08
CA ARG A 215 -21.63 1.63 -7.33
C ARG A 215 -21.10 1.64 -5.89
N PHE A 216 -20.01 0.91 -5.62
CA PHE A 216 -19.38 0.96 -4.31
C PHE A 216 -18.65 2.28 -4.12
N PRO A 217 -18.78 2.92 -2.95
CA PRO A 217 -18.01 4.10 -2.61
C PRO A 217 -16.51 3.77 -2.56
N VAL A 218 -15.68 4.78 -2.85
CA VAL A 218 -14.24 4.64 -2.90
C VAL A 218 -13.60 5.54 -1.86
N LEU A 219 -12.79 4.95 -0.98
CA LEU A 219 -11.97 5.65 0.00
C LEU A 219 -10.48 5.48 -0.34
N PHE A 220 -9.66 6.40 0.18
CA PHE A 220 -8.22 6.27 0.21
C PHE A 220 -7.75 6.04 1.64
N ALA A 221 -6.96 4.98 1.88
CA ALA A 221 -6.34 4.73 3.17
C ALA A 221 -4.88 5.19 3.14
N GLN A 222 -4.56 6.23 3.89
CA GLN A 222 -3.20 6.70 4.11
C GLN A 222 -2.59 5.98 5.31
N CYS A 223 -1.43 5.34 5.13
CA CYS A 223 -0.65 4.74 6.21
C CYS A 223 0.53 5.63 6.54
N ARG A 224 0.45 6.37 7.63
CA ARG A 224 1.50 7.28 8.11
C ARG A 224 2.30 6.64 9.24
N ARG A 225 3.63 6.82 9.23
CA ARG A 225 4.50 6.31 10.29
C ARG A 225 4.62 7.33 11.42
N LEU A 226 4.23 6.94 12.63
CA LEU A 226 4.42 7.78 13.82
C LEU A 226 5.84 7.68 14.38
N ARG A 227 6.35 6.46 14.46
CA ARG A 227 7.70 6.08 14.87
C ARG A 227 8.04 4.69 14.39
N THR A 228 9.24 4.20 14.62
CA THR A 228 9.64 2.83 14.24
C THR A 228 8.66 1.80 14.80
N GLY A 229 8.00 1.04 13.91
CA GLY A 229 7.03 0.00 14.25
C GLY A 229 5.69 0.49 14.79
N TYR A 230 5.35 1.76 14.58
CA TYR A 230 4.06 2.33 14.95
C TYR A 230 3.52 3.18 13.81
N TYR A 231 2.27 2.94 13.46
CA TYR A 231 1.61 3.54 12.31
C TYR A 231 0.22 4.03 12.67
N GLU A 232 -0.27 4.97 11.90
CA GLU A 232 -1.67 5.34 11.91
C GLU A 232 -2.26 5.28 10.51
N VAL A 233 -3.54 5.00 10.45
CA VAL A 233 -4.30 4.86 9.21
C VAL A 233 -5.43 5.87 9.25
N GLU A 234 -5.49 6.69 8.21
CA GLU A 234 -6.54 7.70 8.04
C GLU A 234 -7.26 7.45 6.72
N PHE A 235 -8.60 7.51 6.75
CA PHE A 235 -9.45 7.31 5.58
C PHE A 235 -9.88 8.67 5.02
N HIS A 236 -9.73 8.84 3.71
CA HIS A 236 -10.18 10.01 2.97
C HIS A 236 -11.16 9.57 1.89
N GLU A 237 -12.18 10.39 1.62
CA GLU A 237 -13.08 10.14 0.52
C GLU A 237 -12.38 10.38 -0.82
N VAL A 238 -12.54 9.43 -1.73
CA VAL A 238 -12.08 9.54 -3.13
C VAL A 238 -13.25 9.93 -4.00
N ALA A 239 -14.33 9.15 -3.93
CA ALA A 239 -15.56 9.40 -4.67
C ALA A 239 -16.73 8.55 -4.12
N THR A 240 -17.95 9.05 -4.28
CA THR A 240 -19.19 8.38 -3.92
C THR A 240 -20.15 8.31 -5.12
N PRO A 241 -20.99 7.24 -5.24
CA PRO A 241 -21.96 7.15 -6.32
C PRO A 241 -23.06 8.25 -6.20
N PRO A 242 -23.67 8.67 -7.33
CA PRO A 242 -23.56 8.12 -8.68
C PRO A 242 -22.30 8.56 -9.41
N TYR A 243 -21.68 7.68 -10.17
CA TYR A 243 -20.49 7.95 -10.96
C TYR A 243 -20.84 8.29 -12.41
N ASP A 244 -20.17 9.30 -12.96
CA ASP A 244 -20.17 9.57 -14.39
C ASP A 244 -19.35 8.49 -15.12
N LYS A 245 -19.93 7.88 -16.16
CA LYS A 245 -19.30 6.80 -16.90
C LYS A 245 -18.08 7.27 -17.70
N GLU A 246 -18.12 8.48 -18.21
CA GLU A 246 -17.07 9.05 -19.07
C GLU A 246 -15.97 9.77 -18.29
N SER A 247 -16.22 10.11 -17.02
CA SER A 247 -15.26 10.82 -16.17
C SER A 247 -14.20 9.85 -15.62
N HIS A 248 -13.02 10.37 -15.28
CA HIS A 248 -11.96 9.66 -14.54
C HIS A 248 -11.75 10.26 -13.14
N GLU A 249 -12.80 10.82 -12.56
CA GLU A 249 -12.76 11.51 -11.26
C GLU A 249 -12.22 10.66 -10.12
N ILE A 250 -12.48 9.33 -10.13
CA ILE A 250 -11.99 8.40 -9.11
C ILE A 250 -10.46 8.32 -9.16
N ILE A 251 -9.89 8.16 -10.36
CA ILE A 251 -8.44 8.07 -10.52
C ILE A 251 -7.80 9.42 -10.20
N ASP A 252 -8.36 10.54 -10.69
CA ASP A 252 -7.80 11.88 -10.47
C ASP A 252 -7.84 12.27 -8.98
N SER A 253 -8.94 11.97 -8.28
CA SER A 253 -9.03 12.17 -6.83
C SER A 253 -8.04 11.30 -6.05
N TYR A 254 -7.94 10.01 -6.42
CA TYR A 254 -6.95 9.11 -5.83
C TYR A 254 -5.53 9.61 -6.04
N VAL A 255 -5.17 10.01 -7.25
CA VAL A 255 -3.82 10.50 -7.59
C VAL A 255 -3.46 11.73 -6.78
N ARG A 256 -4.40 12.67 -6.60
CA ARG A 256 -4.22 13.87 -5.76
C ARG A 256 -3.95 13.51 -4.30
N LEU A 257 -4.75 12.60 -3.72
CA LEU A 257 -4.57 12.12 -2.33
C LEU A 257 -3.26 11.36 -2.16
N ALA A 258 -2.91 10.49 -3.11
CA ALA A 258 -1.65 9.76 -3.13
C ALA A 258 -0.44 10.71 -3.19
N GLU A 259 -0.50 11.75 -4.03
CA GLU A 259 0.56 12.75 -4.12
C GLU A 259 0.71 13.55 -2.82
N GLN A 260 -0.39 13.96 -2.19
CA GLN A 260 -0.38 14.63 -0.88
C GLN A 260 0.24 13.74 0.20
N ALA A 261 -0.14 12.47 0.25
CA ALA A 261 0.41 11.50 1.20
C ALA A 261 1.92 11.30 1.01
N ILE A 262 2.40 11.18 -0.24
CA ILE A 262 3.83 11.04 -0.54
C ILE A 262 4.60 12.30 -0.17
N ARG A 263 4.06 13.49 -0.46
CA ARG A 263 4.71 14.77 -0.12
C ARG A 263 4.81 14.99 1.39
N SER A 264 3.83 14.51 2.15
CA SER A 264 3.85 14.64 3.62
C SER A 264 4.89 13.75 4.30
N GLU A 265 5.21 12.57 3.74
CA GLU A 265 6.19 11.62 4.28
C GLU A 265 6.96 10.93 3.13
N PRO A 266 7.80 11.69 2.39
CA PRO A 266 8.40 11.20 1.15
C PRO A 266 9.32 10.00 1.31
N GLU A 267 10.01 9.85 2.43
CA GLU A 267 10.91 8.72 2.69
C GLU A 267 10.18 7.39 2.94
N SER A 268 8.85 7.39 3.06
CA SER A 268 8.06 6.20 3.33
C SER A 268 7.44 5.55 2.09
N TRP A 269 7.49 6.21 0.92
CA TRP A 269 6.94 5.64 -0.31
C TRP A 269 7.95 4.75 -1.06
N LEU A 270 7.47 3.77 -1.82
CA LEU A 270 8.31 2.75 -2.48
C LEU A 270 9.03 3.29 -3.73
N TRP A 271 10.02 4.17 -3.55
CA TRP A 271 10.81 4.79 -4.63
C TRP A 271 11.59 3.83 -5.50
N SER A 272 11.81 2.59 -5.05
CA SER A 272 12.53 1.58 -5.84
C SER A 272 11.70 1.04 -7.02
N ASN A 273 10.41 1.37 -7.10
CA ASN A 273 9.57 1.02 -8.24
C ASN A 273 9.86 1.95 -9.44
N ARG A 274 9.74 1.42 -10.66
CA ARG A 274 9.88 2.22 -11.89
C ARG A 274 8.52 2.76 -12.30
N CYS A 275 8.04 3.81 -11.62
CA CYS A 275 6.72 4.41 -11.86
C CYS A 275 6.64 5.13 -13.21
N TRP A 276 7.71 5.84 -13.60
CA TRP A 276 7.77 6.65 -14.82
C TRP A 276 8.67 6.02 -15.89
N LYS A 277 8.36 4.81 -16.33
CA LYS A 277 9.00 4.22 -17.49
C LYS A 277 8.50 4.91 -18.76
N ARG A 278 9.37 5.31 -19.65
CA ARG A 278 9.03 5.63 -21.04
C ARG A 278 9.02 4.36 -21.87
#